data_a67638c247f79f7f724dfb0a9937aad3
#
_entry.id   a67638c247f79f7f724dfb0a9937aad3
#
_cell.length_a   1.000
_cell.length_b   1.000
_cell.length_c   1.000
_cell.angle_alpha   90.00
_cell.angle_beta   90.00
_cell.angle_gamma   90.00
#
_symmetry.space_group_name_H-M   'P 1'
#
loop_
_entity.id
_entity.type
_entity.pdbx_description
1 polymer ?
#
loop_
_entity_poly.entity_id
_entity_poly.type
_entity_poly.pdbx_seq_one_letter_code
_entity_poly.pdbx_strand_id
1 'polypeptide(L)'
;PMTTPKRLTRTYLALTAGLLVLFGMNLLWGSVLLTPQAVLAALLGKGQDALSMGIILQLRLPRAVMVILLGAALSAAGYLLQTFFANPIAGPFVMGISSGAKLAVALTMVMFLNQGRFTSSAALIIAAFAGAMAAMAFVLAAARRVQRMSILVICGVMIGYICSAITDIVVTFAQDSNIVNLHNWSMGSFSGVTWGNVQVAACVVLPALAASFCLSKPMAAYQLGESYAKSVGVAVRPFSMALVLLSSLLAACVTAFAGPISFVGIAVPHLVKGALGSAKPLHVLPGCALGGAAFCLLCDLIARSLFAPTELSISSVTAVFGAPVVIWLLIRRQTQEGER
;
A
#
# COMPACT_ATOMS: atom_id res chain seq x y z
N PRO A 1 -23.16 -9.88 -16.04
CA PRO A 1 -22.73 -9.57 -17.39
C PRO A 1 -21.42 -10.27 -17.67
N MET A 2 -21.40 -11.15 -18.70
CA MET A 2 -20.18 -11.85 -19.13
C MET A 2 -19.16 -10.80 -19.55
N THR A 3 -17.97 -10.83 -18.96
CA THR A 3 -16.86 -9.96 -19.36
C THR A 3 -16.46 -10.28 -20.78
N THR A 4 -16.66 -9.33 -21.68
CA THR A 4 -16.17 -9.52 -23.05
C THR A 4 -14.66 -9.45 -23.05
N PRO A 5 -13.93 -10.38 -23.71
CA PRO A 5 -12.47 -10.37 -23.76
C PRO A 5 -11.91 -9.03 -24.25
N LYS A 6 -12.63 -8.33 -25.13
CA LYS A 6 -12.31 -6.98 -25.60
C LYS A 6 -12.26 -5.93 -24.48
N ARG A 7 -13.17 -6.00 -23.48
CA ARG A 7 -13.16 -5.05 -22.35
C ARG A 7 -11.97 -5.28 -21.45
N LEU A 8 -11.64 -6.54 -21.17
CA LEU A 8 -10.49 -6.93 -20.37
C LEU A 8 -9.19 -6.36 -20.98
N THR A 9 -8.96 -6.67 -22.28
CA THR A 9 -7.76 -6.20 -22.99
C THR A 9 -7.68 -4.67 -23.02
N ARG A 10 -8.79 -3.97 -23.33
CA ARG A 10 -8.83 -2.51 -23.35
C ARG A 10 -8.48 -1.90 -21.98
N THR A 11 -9.01 -2.46 -20.90
CA THR A 11 -8.72 -1.97 -19.54
C THR A 11 -7.26 -2.18 -19.17
N TYR A 12 -6.67 -3.34 -19.47
CA TYR A 12 -5.25 -3.55 -19.23
C TYR A 12 -4.36 -2.65 -20.06
N LEU A 13 -4.67 -2.45 -21.33
CA LEU A 13 -3.94 -1.49 -22.20
C LEU A 13 -4.02 -0.07 -21.62
N ALA A 14 -5.22 0.36 -21.18
CA ALA A 14 -5.40 1.69 -20.58
C ALA A 14 -4.62 1.84 -19.26
N LEU A 15 -4.64 0.82 -18.38
CA LEU A 15 -3.88 0.82 -17.13
C LEU A 15 -2.37 0.86 -17.38
N THR A 16 -1.88 0.05 -18.32
CA THR A 16 -0.45 0.00 -18.66
C THR A 16 0.00 1.30 -19.34
N ALA A 17 -0.79 1.82 -20.30
CA ALA A 17 -0.49 3.10 -20.94
C ALA A 17 -0.50 4.25 -19.91
N GLY A 18 -1.50 4.30 -19.04
CA GLY A 18 -1.58 5.28 -17.96
C GLY A 18 -0.39 5.19 -17.00
N LEU A 19 0.02 3.97 -16.63
CA LEU A 19 1.20 3.74 -15.80
C LEU A 19 2.48 4.26 -16.46
N LEU A 20 2.69 3.97 -17.74
CA LEU A 20 3.86 4.43 -18.50
C LEU A 20 3.90 5.96 -18.64
N VAL A 21 2.75 6.57 -18.96
CA VAL A 21 2.62 8.03 -19.02
C VAL A 21 2.93 8.67 -17.67
N LEU A 22 2.33 8.18 -16.59
CA LEU A 22 2.57 8.70 -15.24
C LEU A 22 4.02 8.48 -14.79
N PHE A 23 4.62 7.35 -15.15
CA PHE A 23 6.03 7.10 -14.89
C PHE A 23 6.92 8.12 -15.60
N GLY A 24 6.68 8.36 -16.89
CA GLY A 24 7.39 9.38 -17.66
C GLY A 24 7.21 10.79 -17.05
N MET A 25 5.96 11.15 -16.69
CA MET A 25 5.68 12.43 -16.02
C MET A 25 6.43 12.55 -14.69
N ASN A 26 6.53 11.47 -13.91
CA ASN A 26 7.28 11.44 -12.66
C ASN A 26 8.79 11.64 -12.86
N LEU A 27 9.35 11.27 -13.98
CA LEU A 27 10.76 11.55 -14.32
C LEU A 27 10.97 12.98 -14.83
N LEU A 28 9.99 13.54 -15.54
CA LEU A 28 10.08 14.89 -16.13
C LEU A 28 9.77 15.99 -15.11
N TRP A 29 8.71 15.84 -14.31
CA TRP A 29 8.19 16.85 -13.41
C TRP A 29 8.62 16.62 -11.96
N GLY A 30 8.86 17.71 -11.25
CA GLY A 30 9.27 17.78 -9.85
C GLY A 30 9.67 19.22 -9.51
N SER A 31 10.37 19.42 -8.41
CA SER A 31 10.89 20.74 -8.00
C SER A 31 11.78 21.42 -9.05
N VAL A 32 12.43 20.64 -9.90
CA VAL A 32 13.18 21.12 -11.07
C VAL A 32 12.54 20.52 -12.32
N LEU A 33 12.20 21.35 -13.31
CA LEU A 33 11.70 20.87 -14.60
C LEU A 33 12.87 20.39 -15.45
N LEU A 34 12.81 19.15 -15.93
CA LEU A 34 13.81 18.58 -16.84
C LEU A 34 13.21 18.37 -18.22
N THR A 35 14.01 18.58 -19.23
CA THR A 35 13.57 18.36 -20.63
C THR A 35 13.48 16.86 -20.93
N PRO A 36 12.56 16.42 -21.81
CA PRO A 36 12.47 15.01 -22.21
C PRO A 36 13.78 14.47 -22.78
N GLN A 37 14.54 15.32 -23.49
CA GLN A 37 15.85 14.97 -24.04
C GLN A 37 16.87 14.67 -22.93
N ALA A 38 16.91 15.48 -21.86
CA ALA A 38 17.80 15.25 -20.72
C ALA A 38 17.44 13.94 -19.98
N VAL A 39 16.15 13.66 -19.80
CA VAL A 39 15.69 12.41 -19.20
C VAL A 39 16.07 11.20 -20.03
N LEU A 40 15.83 11.24 -21.35
CA LEU A 40 16.19 10.16 -22.26
C LEU A 40 17.71 9.94 -22.32
N ALA A 41 18.49 11.04 -22.40
CA ALA A 41 19.95 10.98 -22.40
C ALA A 41 20.49 10.35 -21.10
N ALA A 42 19.94 10.73 -19.95
CA ALA A 42 20.32 10.16 -18.66
C ALA A 42 20.01 8.66 -18.58
N LEU A 43 18.81 8.23 -19.02
CA LEU A 43 18.41 6.81 -19.02
C LEU A 43 19.28 5.95 -19.97
N LEU A 44 19.78 6.55 -21.06
CA LEU A 44 20.69 5.90 -22.02
C LEU A 44 22.17 5.98 -21.62
N GLY A 45 22.49 6.60 -20.48
CA GLY A 45 23.88 6.79 -20.03
C GLY A 45 24.70 7.78 -20.88
N LYS A 46 24.02 8.62 -21.68
CA LYS A 46 24.62 9.61 -22.61
C LYS A 46 24.44 11.05 -22.14
N GLY A 47 24.03 11.27 -20.88
CA GLY A 47 23.82 12.61 -20.32
C GLY A 47 25.14 13.37 -20.20
N GLN A 48 25.18 14.61 -20.69
CA GLN A 48 26.35 15.49 -20.59
C GLN A 48 26.38 16.28 -19.28
N ASP A 49 25.22 16.46 -18.64
CA ASP A 49 25.09 17.19 -17.37
C ASP A 49 25.01 16.21 -16.19
N ALA A 50 26.07 16.20 -15.38
CA ALA A 50 26.19 15.32 -14.21
C ALA A 50 25.10 15.59 -13.16
N LEU A 51 24.64 16.85 -13.02
CA LEU A 51 23.58 17.22 -12.08
C LEU A 51 22.24 16.61 -12.47
N SER A 52 21.84 16.77 -13.73
CA SER A 52 20.60 16.19 -14.28
C SER A 52 20.62 14.67 -14.22
N MET A 53 21.76 14.03 -14.51
CA MET A 53 21.94 12.59 -14.38
C MET A 53 21.76 12.14 -12.93
N GLY A 54 22.37 12.84 -11.96
CA GLY A 54 22.23 12.56 -10.55
C GLY A 54 20.77 12.65 -10.09
N ILE A 55 20.06 13.72 -10.45
CA ILE A 55 18.65 13.91 -10.12
C ILE A 55 17.78 12.76 -10.68
N ILE A 56 18.00 12.39 -11.93
CA ILE A 56 17.18 11.36 -12.58
C ILE A 56 17.49 9.98 -12.02
N LEU A 57 18.75 9.56 -12.03
CA LEU A 57 19.13 8.17 -11.71
C LEU A 57 19.19 7.89 -10.22
N GLN A 58 19.48 8.88 -9.36
CA GLN A 58 19.65 8.66 -7.92
C GLN A 58 18.48 9.14 -7.07
N LEU A 59 17.64 10.05 -7.59
CA LEU A 59 16.48 10.56 -6.83
C LEU A 59 15.15 10.17 -7.47
N ARG A 60 14.90 10.51 -8.75
CA ARG A 60 13.57 10.33 -9.37
C ARG A 60 13.28 8.90 -9.74
N LEU A 61 14.23 8.21 -10.32
CA LEU A 61 14.04 6.83 -10.78
C LEU A 61 13.82 5.86 -9.63
N PRO A 62 14.64 5.83 -8.56
CA PRO A 62 14.37 5.00 -7.39
C PRO A 62 13.04 5.32 -6.74
N ARG A 63 12.68 6.62 -6.60
CA ARG A 63 11.39 7.05 -6.06
C ARG A 63 10.23 6.51 -6.90
N ALA A 64 10.25 6.71 -8.22
CA ALA A 64 9.18 6.25 -9.12
C ALA A 64 9.03 4.71 -9.09
N VAL A 65 10.13 3.96 -9.10
CA VAL A 65 10.11 2.50 -8.98
C VAL A 65 9.54 2.07 -7.63
N MET A 66 9.94 2.72 -6.53
CA MET A 66 9.40 2.43 -5.20
C MET A 66 7.90 2.70 -5.14
N VAL A 67 7.41 3.82 -5.69
CA VAL A 67 5.98 4.15 -5.75
C VAL A 67 5.19 3.07 -6.49
N ILE A 68 5.73 2.56 -7.61
CA ILE A 68 5.12 1.45 -8.36
C ILE A 68 5.03 0.19 -7.49
N LEU A 69 6.13 -0.22 -6.86
CA LEU A 69 6.17 -1.41 -6.02
C LEU A 69 5.21 -1.32 -4.84
N LEU A 70 5.26 -0.22 -4.11
CA LEU A 70 4.46 -0.05 -2.90
C LEU A 70 2.98 0.23 -3.21
N GLY A 71 2.69 0.92 -4.31
CA GLY A 71 1.31 1.12 -4.79
C GLY A 71 0.66 -0.20 -5.22
N ALA A 72 1.40 -1.03 -5.96
CA ALA A 72 0.96 -2.38 -6.33
C ALA A 72 0.74 -3.26 -5.09
N ALA A 73 1.68 -3.22 -4.14
CA ALA A 73 1.60 -3.97 -2.89
C ALA A 73 0.36 -3.60 -2.08
N LEU A 74 0.10 -2.31 -1.89
CA LEU A 74 -1.00 -1.83 -1.05
C LEU A 74 -2.37 -2.14 -1.65
N SER A 75 -2.52 -1.97 -2.96
CA SER A 75 -3.76 -2.32 -3.66
C SER A 75 -4.02 -3.83 -3.63
N ALA A 76 -3.00 -4.66 -3.86
CA ALA A 76 -3.12 -6.10 -3.76
C ALA A 76 -3.46 -6.53 -2.31
N ALA A 77 -2.77 -5.98 -1.30
CA ALA A 77 -3.05 -6.23 0.11
C ALA A 77 -4.51 -5.94 0.46
N GLY A 78 -5.03 -4.81 -0.01
CA GLY A 78 -6.43 -4.46 0.16
C GLY A 78 -7.38 -5.47 -0.48
N TYR A 79 -7.10 -5.89 -1.71
CA TYR A 79 -7.92 -6.89 -2.39
C TYR A 79 -7.93 -8.25 -1.68
N LEU A 80 -6.79 -8.70 -1.15
CA LEU A 80 -6.70 -9.93 -0.36
C LEU A 80 -7.59 -9.86 0.89
N LEU A 81 -7.55 -8.75 1.64
CA LEU A 81 -8.38 -8.57 2.82
C LEU A 81 -9.86 -8.39 2.49
N GLN A 82 -10.21 -7.68 1.42
CA GLN A 82 -11.58 -7.61 0.95
C GLN A 82 -12.15 -8.99 0.63
N THR A 83 -11.33 -9.87 0.05
CA THR A 83 -11.72 -11.26 -0.23
C THR A 83 -11.86 -12.05 1.07
N PHE A 84 -10.91 -11.94 1.99
CA PHE A 84 -10.92 -12.64 3.26
C PHE A 84 -12.13 -12.27 4.12
N PHE A 85 -12.42 -10.96 4.27
CA PHE A 85 -13.55 -10.49 5.07
C PHE A 85 -14.90 -10.53 4.33
N ALA A 86 -14.90 -10.89 3.05
CA ALA A 86 -16.07 -10.72 2.15
C ALA A 86 -16.67 -9.31 2.25
N ASN A 87 -15.83 -8.31 2.54
CA ASN A 87 -16.21 -6.93 2.79
C ASN A 87 -15.39 -5.97 1.93
N PRO A 88 -16.05 -5.16 1.08
CA PRO A 88 -15.38 -4.26 0.16
C PRO A 88 -14.61 -3.11 0.80
N ILE A 89 -14.95 -2.73 2.02
CA ILE A 89 -14.30 -1.66 2.79
C ILE A 89 -13.18 -2.17 3.71
N ALA A 90 -12.91 -3.47 3.71
CA ALA A 90 -11.78 -4.01 4.46
C ALA A 90 -10.45 -3.52 3.85
N GLY A 91 -9.61 -2.96 4.69
CA GLY A 91 -8.28 -2.49 4.32
C GLY A 91 -7.23 -2.94 5.32
N PRO A 92 -5.95 -3.00 4.94
CA PRO A 92 -4.88 -3.50 5.80
C PRO A 92 -4.68 -2.68 7.08
N PHE A 93 -5.05 -1.40 7.07
CA PHE A 93 -4.90 -0.52 8.22
C PHE A 93 -5.89 -0.79 9.34
N VAL A 94 -7.05 -1.37 9.04
CA VAL A 94 -8.07 -1.76 10.04
C VAL A 94 -7.53 -2.83 11.01
N MET A 95 -6.48 -3.56 10.62
CA MET A 95 -5.89 -4.63 11.43
C MET A 95 -4.78 -4.17 12.40
N GLY A 96 -4.66 -2.87 12.66
CA GLY A 96 -3.68 -2.31 13.61
C GLY A 96 -2.23 -2.32 13.12
N ILE A 97 -1.97 -2.72 11.88
CA ILE A 97 -0.62 -2.83 11.29
C ILE A 97 0.12 -1.49 11.37
N SER A 98 -0.54 -0.41 10.95
CA SER A 98 0.06 0.94 10.96
C SER A 98 0.30 1.46 12.37
N SER A 99 -0.60 1.18 13.31
CA SER A 99 -0.43 1.59 14.72
C SER A 99 0.71 0.83 15.38
N GLY A 100 0.85 -0.46 15.09
CA GLY A 100 1.98 -1.27 15.56
C GLY A 100 3.32 -0.79 15.00
N ALA A 101 3.35 -0.45 13.70
CA ALA A 101 4.52 0.16 13.08
C ALA A 101 4.89 1.51 13.73
N LYS A 102 3.90 2.39 13.93
CA LYS A 102 4.08 3.70 14.54
C LYS A 102 4.62 3.59 15.98
N LEU A 103 4.09 2.66 16.76
CA LEU A 103 4.56 2.40 18.12
C LEU A 103 6.04 1.96 18.12
N ALA A 104 6.43 1.02 17.26
CA ALA A 104 7.81 0.56 17.19
C ALA A 104 8.77 1.66 16.73
N VAL A 105 8.34 2.52 15.79
CA VAL A 105 9.11 3.70 15.35
C VAL A 105 9.26 4.70 16.49
N ALA A 106 8.17 5.02 17.21
CA ALA A 106 8.20 5.93 18.34
C ALA A 106 9.17 5.46 19.44
N LEU A 107 9.08 4.19 19.81
CA LEU A 107 10.00 3.57 20.78
C LEU A 107 11.45 3.66 20.31
N THR A 108 11.71 3.36 19.03
CA THR A 108 13.05 3.42 18.46
C THR A 108 13.60 4.84 18.48
N MET A 109 12.81 5.83 18.05
CA MET A 109 13.22 7.24 18.08
C MET A 109 13.57 7.70 19.49
N VAL A 110 12.72 7.42 20.47
CA VAL A 110 12.94 7.83 21.86
C VAL A 110 14.16 7.11 22.46
N MET A 111 14.33 5.80 22.22
CA MET A 111 15.46 5.05 22.76
C MET A 111 16.80 5.49 22.19
N PHE A 112 16.91 5.78 20.89
CA PHE A 112 18.16 6.18 20.25
C PHE A 112 18.56 7.62 20.59
N LEU A 113 17.60 8.54 20.64
CA LEU A 113 17.90 9.96 20.94
C LEU A 113 18.24 10.20 22.41
N ASN A 114 17.66 9.43 23.33
CA ASN A 114 18.08 9.44 24.73
C ASN A 114 19.55 9.00 24.92
N GLN A 115 20.13 8.31 23.92
CA GLN A 115 21.56 7.93 23.89
C GLN A 115 22.43 8.90 23.08
N GLY A 116 21.90 10.05 22.65
CA GLY A 116 22.62 11.02 21.81
C GLY A 116 22.97 10.51 20.40
N ARG A 117 22.28 9.47 19.91
CA ARG A 117 22.51 8.87 18.59
C ARG A 117 21.41 9.24 17.63
N PHE A 118 21.80 9.60 16.39
CA PHE A 118 20.83 9.79 15.31
C PHE A 118 20.27 8.43 14.85
N THR A 119 18.94 8.36 14.69
CA THR A 119 18.31 7.16 14.14
C THR A 119 18.59 7.07 12.64
N SER A 120 19.15 5.93 12.19
CA SER A 120 19.31 5.70 10.76
C SER A 120 17.96 5.33 10.13
N SER A 121 17.76 5.70 8.86
CA SER A 121 16.55 5.30 8.11
C SER A 121 16.34 3.78 8.12
N ALA A 122 17.42 3.00 8.05
CA ALA A 122 17.35 1.54 8.12
C ALA A 122 16.78 1.05 9.46
N ALA A 123 17.17 1.65 10.58
CA ALA A 123 16.65 1.27 11.90
C ALA A 123 15.14 1.55 12.00
N LEU A 124 14.67 2.69 11.46
CA LEU A 124 13.25 3.02 11.44
C LEU A 124 12.45 2.08 10.55
N ILE A 125 12.97 1.69 9.39
CA ILE A 125 12.35 0.72 8.48
C ILE A 125 12.20 -0.64 9.17
N ILE A 126 13.27 -1.15 9.79
CA ILE A 126 13.26 -2.42 10.52
C ILE A 126 12.26 -2.37 11.69
N ALA A 127 12.29 -1.29 12.46
CA ALA A 127 11.38 -1.10 13.59
C ALA A 127 9.91 -1.08 13.12
N ALA A 128 9.60 -0.30 12.09
CA ALA A 128 8.26 -0.21 11.52
C ALA A 128 7.76 -1.56 11.03
N PHE A 129 8.61 -2.28 10.30
CA PHE A 129 8.28 -3.62 9.81
C PHE A 129 8.04 -4.61 10.95
N ALA A 130 8.93 -4.65 11.95
CA ALA A 130 8.81 -5.51 13.12
C ALA A 130 7.54 -5.20 13.92
N GLY A 131 7.24 -3.92 14.17
CA GLY A 131 6.02 -3.48 14.86
C GLY A 131 4.74 -3.84 14.12
N ALA A 132 4.73 -3.66 12.78
CA ALA A 132 3.62 -4.09 11.92
C ALA A 132 3.39 -5.60 11.99
N MET A 133 4.46 -6.39 11.91
CA MET A 133 4.39 -7.85 11.99
C MET A 133 4.00 -8.35 13.38
N ALA A 134 4.45 -7.68 14.45
CA ALA A 134 4.03 -8.01 15.82
C ALA A 134 2.53 -7.76 16.02
N ALA A 135 2.01 -6.63 15.59
CA ALA A 135 0.56 -6.34 15.65
C ALA A 135 -0.22 -7.40 14.86
N MET A 136 0.25 -7.79 13.68
CA MET A 136 -0.38 -8.84 12.89
C MET A 136 -0.32 -10.21 13.56
N ALA A 137 0.80 -10.57 14.16
CA ALA A 137 0.92 -11.85 14.89
C ALA A 137 -0.10 -11.94 16.02
N PHE A 138 -0.37 -10.81 16.68
CA PHE A 138 -1.41 -10.71 17.70
C PHE A 138 -2.82 -10.94 17.13
N VAL A 139 -3.14 -10.31 16.00
CA VAL A 139 -4.42 -10.51 15.31
C VAL A 139 -4.58 -11.96 14.86
N LEU A 140 -3.53 -12.57 14.31
CA LEU A 140 -3.55 -13.98 13.91
C LEU A 140 -3.69 -14.94 15.11
N ALA A 141 -3.07 -14.63 16.24
CA ALA A 141 -3.25 -15.41 17.46
C ALA A 141 -4.70 -15.35 17.97
N ALA A 142 -5.31 -14.16 17.93
CA ALA A 142 -6.73 -13.98 18.22
C ALA A 142 -7.62 -14.74 17.23
N ALA A 143 -7.30 -14.71 15.94
CA ALA A 143 -8.03 -15.40 14.88
C ALA A 143 -8.10 -16.92 15.07
N ARG A 144 -7.10 -17.53 15.73
CA ARG A 144 -7.11 -18.97 16.03
C ARG A 144 -8.21 -19.37 17.01
N ARG A 145 -8.66 -18.44 17.88
CA ARG A 145 -9.68 -18.67 18.90
C ARG A 145 -11.06 -18.13 18.54
N VAL A 146 -11.14 -17.28 17.52
CA VAL A 146 -12.36 -16.58 17.12
C VAL A 146 -12.85 -17.13 15.78
N GLN A 147 -14.11 -17.57 15.74
CA GLN A 147 -14.73 -18.12 14.51
C GLN A 147 -15.48 -17.07 13.68
N ARG A 148 -15.81 -15.91 14.28
CA ARG A 148 -16.59 -14.85 13.61
C ARG A 148 -15.68 -13.76 13.06
N MET A 149 -15.77 -13.50 11.75
CA MET A 149 -14.97 -12.48 11.04
C MET A 149 -15.13 -11.07 11.65
N SER A 150 -16.34 -10.69 12.08
CA SER A 150 -16.59 -9.39 12.71
C SER A 150 -15.78 -9.19 14.01
N ILE A 151 -15.62 -10.25 14.81
CA ILE A 151 -14.81 -10.17 16.05
C ILE A 151 -13.33 -10.00 15.71
N LEU A 152 -12.84 -10.59 14.63
CA LEU A 152 -11.45 -10.43 14.19
C LEU A 152 -11.13 -8.98 13.79
N VAL A 153 -12.07 -8.31 13.09
CA VAL A 153 -11.95 -6.88 12.80
C VAL A 153 -11.88 -6.06 14.08
N ILE A 154 -12.78 -6.35 15.03
CA ILE A 154 -12.79 -5.66 16.32
C ILE A 154 -11.47 -5.86 17.06
N CYS A 155 -10.92 -7.08 17.09
CA CYS A 155 -9.60 -7.35 17.68
C CYS A 155 -8.50 -6.52 17.03
N GLY A 156 -8.48 -6.44 15.70
CA GLY A 156 -7.52 -5.62 14.97
C GLY A 156 -7.59 -4.13 15.32
N VAL A 157 -8.81 -3.59 15.37
CA VAL A 157 -9.07 -2.21 15.79
C VAL A 157 -8.63 -1.97 17.23
N MET A 158 -8.96 -2.89 18.16
CA MET A 158 -8.57 -2.77 19.58
C MET A 158 -7.04 -2.81 19.77
N ILE A 159 -6.34 -3.68 19.03
CA ILE A 159 -4.88 -3.70 19.00
C ILE A 159 -4.34 -2.36 18.47
N GLY A 160 -4.95 -1.81 17.43
CA GLY A 160 -4.63 -0.48 16.93
C GLY A 160 -4.75 0.60 18.00
N TYR A 161 -5.84 0.62 18.76
CA TYR A 161 -6.03 1.55 19.89
C TYR A 161 -5.02 1.36 21.02
N ILE A 162 -4.71 0.12 21.38
CA ILE A 162 -3.68 -0.17 22.39
C ILE A 162 -2.32 0.37 21.94
N CYS A 163 -1.91 0.07 20.70
CA CYS A 163 -0.66 0.59 20.14
C CYS A 163 -0.64 2.12 20.11
N SER A 164 -1.75 2.77 19.74
CA SER A 164 -1.85 4.22 19.71
C SER A 164 -1.76 4.81 21.12
N ALA A 165 -2.47 4.26 22.10
CA ALA A 165 -2.42 4.71 23.49
C ALA A 165 -0.99 4.60 24.08
N ILE A 166 -0.29 3.49 23.81
CA ILE A 166 1.11 3.33 24.25
C ILE A 166 2.01 4.35 23.52
N THR A 167 1.76 4.60 22.22
CA THR A 167 2.50 5.62 21.47
C THR A 167 2.31 7.00 22.10
N ASP A 168 1.09 7.38 22.47
CA ASP A 168 0.79 8.67 23.08
C ASP A 168 1.48 8.81 24.44
N ILE A 169 1.54 7.74 25.24
CA ILE A 169 2.32 7.71 26.49
C ILE A 169 3.81 7.95 26.20
N VAL A 170 4.37 7.23 25.22
CA VAL A 170 5.79 7.38 24.83
C VAL A 170 6.10 8.80 24.35
N VAL A 171 5.19 9.38 23.56
CA VAL A 171 5.31 10.76 23.04
C VAL A 171 5.25 11.80 24.15
N THR A 172 4.47 11.57 25.22
CA THR A 172 4.39 12.49 26.38
C THR A 172 5.76 12.71 27.06
N PHE A 173 6.63 11.70 27.02
CA PHE A 173 7.98 11.77 27.59
C PHE A 173 9.08 12.01 26.54
N ALA A 174 8.70 12.24 25.28
CA ALA A 174 9.64 12.47 24.18
C ALA A 174 10.06 13.95 24.07
N GLN A 175 11.21 14.21 23.47
CA GLN A 175 11.64 15.55 23.11
C GLN A 175 10.84 16.07 21.91
N ASP A 176 10.65 17.39 21.81
CA ASP A 176 9.87 18.03 20.73
C ASP A 176 10.33 17.61 19.33
N SER A 177 11.64 17.49 19.11
CA SER A 177 12.20 17.03 17.83
C SER A 177 11.73 15.60 17.45
N ASN A 178 11.55 14.72 18.43
CA ASN A 178 11.06 13.37 18.22
C ASN A 178 9.57 13.37 17.84
N ILE A 179 8.80 14.25 18.47
CA ILE A 179 7.37 14.40 18.19
C ILE A 179 7.18 14.85 16.74
N VAL A 180 7.94 15.87 16.30
CA VAL A 180 7.91 16.37 14.92
C VAL A 180 8.34 15.28 13.92
N ASN A 181 9.44 14.57 14.21
CA ASN A 181 9.91 13.49 13.33
C ASN A 181 8.92 12.34 13.23
N LEU A 182 8.31 11.91 14.33
CA LEU A 182 7.29 10.87 14.34
C LEU A 182 6.02 11.32 13.61
N HIS A 183 5.63 12.59 13.77
CA HIS A 183 4.50 13.17 13.04
C HIS A 183 4.76 13.13 11.53
N ASN A 184 5.91 13.64 11.09
CA ASN A 184 6.30 13.64 9.68
C ASN A 184 6.37 12.23 9.10
N TRP A 185 6.95 11.28 9.84
CA TRP A 185 6.96 9.87 9.43
C TRP A 185 5.53 9.30 9.29
N SER A 186 4.63 9.61 10.24
CA SER A 186 3.24 9.12 10.21
C SER A 186 2.37 9.73 9.10
N MET A 187 2.79 10.83 8.51
CA MET A 187 2.12 11.41 7.34
C MET A 187 2.41 10.65 6.04
N GLY A 188 3.47 9.84 6.03
CA GLY A 188 3.92 9.09 4.86
C GLY A 188 4.61 9.95 3.81
N SER A 189 5.68 9.42 3.24
CA SER A 189 6.44 10.07 2.17
C SER A 189 7.23 9.05 1.36
N PHE A 190 7.40 9.30 0.07
CA PHE A 190 8.36 8.61 -0.79
C PHE A 190 9.69 9.36 -0.94
N SER A 191 9.89 10.42 -0.15
CA SER A 191 11.13 11.19 -0.14
C SER A 191 12.28 10.40 0.47
N GLY A 192 13.50 10.63 -0.01
CA GLY A 192 14.70 9.97 0.53
C GLY A 192 14.87 8.47 0.20
N VAL A 193 14.09 7.95 -0.74
CA VAL A 193 14.21 6.56 -1.22
C VAL A 193 15.53 6.37 -1.98
N THR A 194 16.27 5.31 -1.64
CA THR A 194 17.51 4.90 -2.30
C THR A 194 17.32 3.60 -3.08
N TRP A 195 18.25 3.27 -3.98
CA TRP A 195 18.24 1.98 -4.69
C TRP A 195 18.32 0.77 -3.75
N GLY A 196 19.05 0.90 -2.62
CA GLY A 196 19.08 -0.15 -1.60
C GLY A 196 17.69 -0.42 -1.01
N ASN A 197 16.92 0.65 -0.72
CA ASN A 197 15.55 0.52 -0.25
C ASN A 197 14.65 -0.16 -1.31
N VAL A 198 14.79 0.20 -2.58
CA VAL A 198 14.05 -0.41 -3.70
C VAL A 198 14.34 -1.90 -3.81
N GLN A 199 15.61 -2.30 -3.71
CA GLN A 199 16.00 -3.72 -3.78
C GLN A 199 15.38 -4.53 -2.65
N VAL A 200 15.45 -4.04 -1.40
CA VAL A 200 14.85 -4.72 -0.24
C VAL A 200 13.33 -4.81 -0.39
N ALA A 201 12.68 -3.70 -0.77
CA ALA A 201 11.24 -3.70 -1.01
C ALA A 201 10.83 -4.67 -2.13
N ALA A 202 11.58 -4.70 -3.23
CA ALA A 202 11.33 -5.62 -4.34
C ALA A 202 11.47 -7.09 -3.92
N CYS A 203 12.49 -7.43 -3.11
CA CYS A 203 12.67 -8.78 -2.57
C CYS A 203 11.50 -9.26 -1.69
N VAL A 204 10.74 -8.36 -1.09
CA VAL A 204 9.56 -8.70 -0.28
C VAL A 204 8.29 -8.65 -1.14
N VAL A 205 8.10 -7.56 -1.90
CA VAL A 205 6.85 -7.29 -2.62
C VAL A 205 6.65 -8.25 -3.79
N LEU A 206 7.67 -8.48 -4.62
CA LEU A 206 7.51 -9.31 -5.82
C LEU A 206 7.16 -10.76 -5.51
N PRO A 207 7.86 -11.46 -4.58
CA PRO A 207 7.47 -12.81 -4.18
C PRO A 207 6.08 -12.86 -3.52
N ALA A 208 5.72 -11.86 -2.70
CA ALA A 208 4.42 -11.80 -2.06
C ALA A 208 3.28 -11.59 -3.08
N LEU A 209 3.48 -10.75 -4.10
CA LEU A 209 2.54 -10.59 -5.22
C LEU A 209 2.41 -11.87 -6.04
N ALA A 210 3.53 -12.54 -6.34
CA ALA A 210 3.53 -13.80 -7.06
C ALA A 210 2.78 -14.89 -6.27
N ALA A 211 3.06 -15.02 -4.97
CA ALA A 211 2.32 -15.94 -4.09
C ALA A 211 0.83 -15.61 -4.04
N SER A 212 0.47 -14.33 -3.95
CA SER A 212 -0.93 -13.88 -4.00
C SER A 212 -1.61 -14.26 -5.31
N PHE A 213 -0.90 -14.15 -6.43
CA PHE A 213 -1.40 -14.54 -7.75
C PHE A 213 -1.65 -16.05 -7.83
N CYS A 214 -0.77 -16.88 -7.26
CA CYS A 214 -0.96 -18.33 -7.17
C CYS A 214 -2.23 -18.71 -6.39
N LEU A 215 -2.69 -17.90 -5.45
CA LEU A 215 -3.92 -18.07 -4.70
C LEU A 215 -5.20 -17.67 -5.47
N SER A 216 -5.10 -17.16 -6.69
CA SER A 216 -6.25 -16.64 -7.47
C SER A 216 -7.34 -17.69 -7.70
N LYS A 217 -6.99 -18.96 -7.92
CA LYS A 217 -7.96 -20.06 -8.10
C LYS A 217 -8.74 -20.37 -6.81
N PRO A 218 -8.09 -20.67 -5.67
CA PRO A 218 -8.82 -20.86 -4.41
C PRO A 218 -9.57 -19.61 -3.96
N MET A 219 -9.08 -18.40 -4.26
CA MET A 219 -9.83 -17.16 -4.01
C MET A 219 -11.16 -17.12 -4.78
N ALA A 220 -11.18 -17.56 -6.02
CA ALA A 220 -12.41 -17.60 -6.83
C ALA A 220 -13.46 -18.55 -6.22
N ALA A 221 -13.05 -19.71 -5.72
CA ALA A 221 -13.92 -20.62 -5.00
C ALA A 221 -14.41 -20.02 -3.68
N TYR A 222 -13.52 -19.38 -2.92
CA TYR A 222 -13.84 -18.78 -1.63
C TYR A 222 -14.84 -17.61 -1.74
N GLN A 223 -14.80 -16.85 -2.82
CA GLN A 223 -15.76 -15.76 -3.11
C GLN A 223 -17.19 -16.26 -3.36
N LEU A 224 -17.37 -17.54 -3.72
CA LEU A 224 -18.68 -18.18 -3.86
C LEU A 224 -19.23 -18.73 -2.53
N GLY A 225 -18.44 -18.62 -1.47
CA GLY A 225 -18.79 -19.05 -0.12
C GLY A 225 -17.84 -20.11 0.43
N GLU A 226 -17.66 -20.09 1.75
CA GLU A 226 -16.74 -21.00 2.45
C GLU A 226 -17.13 -22.47 2.27
N SER A 227 -18.44 -22.78 2.33
CA SER A 227 -18.96 -24.14 2.14
C SER A 227 -18.68 -24.66 0.74
N TYR A 228 -18.84 -23.80 -0.29
CA TYR A 228 -18.50 -24.14 -1.66
C TYR A 228 -17.00 -24.37 -1.83
N ALA A 229 -16.17 -23.50 -1.26
CA ALA A 229 -14.71 -23.67 -1.33
C ALA A 229 -14.27 -25.01 -0.71
N LYS A 230 -14.86 -25.42 0.42
CA LYS A 230 -14.61 -26.71 1.05
C LYS A 230 -15.03 -27.89 0.16
N SER A 231 -16.20 -27.79 -0.50
CA SER A 231 -16.71 -28.88 -1.35
C SER A 231 -15.84 -29.12 -2.59
N VAL A 232 -15.16 -28.09 -3.11
CA VAL A 232 -14.21 -28.20 -4.23
C VAL A 232 -12.76 -28.46 -3.80
N GLY A 233 -12.54 -28.81 -2.53
CA GLY A 233 -11.23 -29.24 -2.01
C GLY A 233 -10.30 -28.13 -1.54
N VAL A 234 -10.78 -26.89 -1.37
CA VAL A 234 -9.96 -25.83 -0.79
C VAL A 234 -9.83 -26.02 0.71
N ALA A 235 -8.59 -26.14 1.21
CA ALA A 235 -8.27 -26.12 2.64
C ALA A 235 -8.45 -24.70 3.16
N VAL A 236 -9.68 -24.34 3.55
CA VAL A 236 -10.07 -22.94 3.85
C VAL A 236 -9.25 -22.33 4.95
N ARG A 237 -8.92 -23.07 6.03
CA ARG A 237 -8.17 -22.52 7.17
C ARG A 237 -6.75 -22.06 6.81
N PRO A 238 -5.88 -22.89 6.20
CA PRO A 238 -4.55 -22.44 5.75
C PRO A 238 -4.63 -21.41 4.63
N PHE A 239 -5.63 -21.51 3.74
CA PHE A 239 -5.87 -20.53 2.68
C PHE A 239 -6.19 -19.14 3.26
N SER A 240 -7.11 -19.04 4.20
CA SER A 240 -7.47 -17.78 4.87
C SER A 240 -6.28 -17.17 5.62
N MET A 241 -5.49 -18.01 6.31
CA MET A 241 -4.25 -17.55 6.95
C MET A 241 -3.25 -17.01 5.94
N ALA A 242 -3.11 -17.65 4.78
CA ALA A 242 -2.22 -17.16 3.73
C ALA A 242 -2.65 -15.80 3.18
N LEU A 243 -3.97 -15.57 2.96
CA LEU A 243 -4.49 -14.27 2.54
C LEU A 243 -4.13 -13.16 3.53
N VAL A 244 -4.35 -13.42 4.82
CA VAL A 244 -4.07 -12.44 5.87
C VAL A 244 -2.56 -12.18 5.99
N LEU A 245 -1.72 -13.23 5.99
CA LEU A 245 -0.26 -13.11 6.06
C LEU A 245 0.30 -12.32 4.89
N LEU A 246 -0.09 -12.66 3.64
CA LEU A 246 0.39 -11.97 2.44
C LEU A 246 -0.05 -10.50 2.43
N SER A 247 -1.33 -10.23 2.76
CA SER A 247 -1.81 -8.86 2.87
C SER A 247 -1.03 -8.06 3.89
N SER A 248 -0.76 -8.66 5.05
CA SER A 248 -0.06 -7.98 6.13
C SER A 248 1.41 -7.75 5.83
N LEU A 249 2.06 -8.72 5.19
CA LEU A 249 3.44 -8.60 4.73
C LEU A 249 3.58 -7.45 3.72
N LEU A 250 2.67 -7.38 2.74
CA LEU A 250 2.63 -6.29 1.75
C LEU A 250 2.38 -4.94 2.42
N ALA A 251 1.40 -4.85 3.33
CA ALA A 251 1.08 -3.61 4.04
C ALA A 251 2.19 -3.18 5.01
N ALA A 252 2.83 -4.12 5.70
CA ALA A 252 3.96 -3.86 6.58
C ALA A 252 5.16 -3.31 5.79
N CYS A 253 5.43 -3.87 4.61
CA CYS A 253 6.47 -3.36 3.71
C CYS A 253 6.17 -1.92 3.29
N VAL A 254 4.93 -1.62 2.85
CA VAL A 254 4.53 -0.25 2.51
C VAL A 254 4.73 0.70 3.68
N THR A 255 4.22 0.35 4.86
CA THR A 255 4.30 1.18 6.06
C THR A 255 5.76 1.40 6.51
N ALA A 256 6.61 0.40 6.37
CA ALA A 256 8.02 0.49 6.75
C ALA A 256 8.81 1.47 5.87
N PHE A 257 8.58 1.46 4.55
CA PHE A 257 9.34 2.28 3.61
C PHE A 257 8.73 3.66 3.35
N ALA A 258 7.42 3.77 3.32
CA ALA A 258 6.72 5.00 2.94
C ALA A 258 5.83 5.58 4.06
N GLY A 259 5.80 4.93 5.23
CA GLY A 259 4.83 5.27 6.26
C GLY A 259 3.40 4.79 5.92
N PRO A 260 2.42 5.07 6.76
CA PRO A 260 1.04 4.68 6.53
C PRO A 260 0.43 5.47 5.36
N ILE A 261 -0.07 4.76 4.33
CA ILE A 261 -0.73 5.35 3.16
C ILE A 261 -2.19 4.88 3.12
N SER A 262 -3.13 5.79 3.25
CA SER A 262 -4.56 5.48 3.37
C SER A 262 -5.25 5.27 2.01
N PHE A 263 -6.42 4.64 2.01
CA PHE A 263 -7.41 4.50 0.94
C PHE A 263 -7.00 3.71 -0.31
N VAL A 264 -5.74 3.60 -0.69
CA VAL A 264 -5.30 2.88 -1.90
C VAL A 264 -5.80 1.44 -1.92
N GLY A 265 -5.62 0.72 -0.80
CA GLY A 265 -6.07 -0.68 -0.65
C GLY A 265 -7.59 -0.85 -0.64
N ILE A 266 -8.36 0.22 -0.43
CA ILE A 266 -9.83 0.16 -0.46
C ILE A 266 -10.34 0.61 -1.82
N ALA A 267 -9.93 1.77 -2.30
CA ALA A 267 -10.47 2.40 -3.50
C ALA A 267 -10.05 1.69 -4.80
N VAL A 268 -8.76 1.38 -4.94
CA VAL A 268 -8.22 0.84 -6.19
C VAL A 268 -8.81 -0.51 -6.59
N PRO A 269 -8.95 -1.53 -5.69
CA PRO A 269 -9.58 -2.79 -6.07
C PRO A 269 -11.00 -2.63 -6.60
N HIS A 270 -11.75 -1.65 -6.09
CA HIS A 270 -13.09 -1.37 -6.58
C HIS A 270 -13.10 -0.73 -7.95
N LEU A 271 -12.26 0.29 -8.16
CA LEU A 271 -12.10 0.94 -9.47
C LEU A 271 -11.70 -0.08 -10.53
N VAL A 272 -10.77 -0.95 -10.20
CA VAL A 272 -10.29 -2.01 -11.10
C VAL A 272 -11.38 -3.04 -11.41
N LYS A 273 -12.11 -3.54 -10.41
CA LYS A 273 -13.27 -4.44 -10.63
C LYS A 273 -14.31 -3.79 -11.54
N GLY A 274 -14.61 -2.51 -11.30
CA GLY A 274 -15.55 -1.73 -12.12
C GLY A 274 -15.07 -1.57 -13.56
N ALA A 275 -13.81 -1.23 -13.77
CA ALA A 275 -13.22 -1.05 -15.09
C ALA A 275 -13.13 -2.37 -15.86
N LEU A 276 -12.63 -3.44 -15.23
CA LEU A 276 -12.54 -4.77 -15.84
C LEU A 276 -13.92 -5.39 -16.10
N GLY A 277 -14.95 -5.01 -15.33
CA GLY A 277 -16.25 -5.66 -15.33
C GLY A 277 -16.17 -7.12 -14.87
N SER A 278 -15.16 -7.49 -14.10
CA SER A 278 -14.88 -8.85 -13.64
C SER A 278 -14.60 -8.88 -12.15
N ALA A 279 -15.15 -9.89 -11.48
CA ALA A 279 -14.83 -10.21 -10.09
C ALA A 279 -13.79 -11.32 -9.96
N LYS A 280 -13.37 -11.97 -11.08
CA LYS A 280 -12.43 -13.10 -11.06
C LYS A 280 -11.06 -12.66 -10.53
N PRO A 281 -10.54 -13.29 -9.44
CA PRO A 281 -9.25 -12.91 -8.85
C PRO A 281 -8.09 -12.94 -9.82
N LEU A 282 -8.09 -13.89 -10.76
CA LEU A 282 -7.07 -14.00 -11.81
C LEU A 282 -6.93 -12.73 -12.66
N HIS A 283 -8.03 -11.99 -12.85
CA HIS A 283 -8.02 -10.73 -13.58
C HIS A 283 -7.86 -9.53 -12.63
N VAL A 284 -8.53 -9.58 -11.47
CA VAL A 284 -8.56 -8.42 -10.57
C VAL A 284 -7.21 -8.18 -9.92
N LEU A 285 -6.47 -9.23 -9.52
CA LEU A 285 -5.22 -9.08 -8.77
C LEU A 285 -4.12 -8.38 -9.58
N PRO A 286 -3.81 -8.78 -10.85
CA PRO A 286 -2.86 -8.03 -11.66
C PRO A 286 -3.36 -6.61 -12.00
N GLY A 287 -4.68 -6.46 -12.20
CA GLY A 287 -5.30 -5.14 -12.38
C GLY A 287 -5.11 -4.25 -11.16
N CYS A 288 -5.24 -4.79 -9.95
CA CYS A 288 -4.96 -4.07 -8.70
C CYS A 288 -3.49 -3.64 -8.60
N ALA A 289 -2.55 -4.50 -8.99
CA ALA A 289 -1.14 -4.14 -8.99
C ALA A 289 -0.86 -2.96 -9.93
N LEU A 290 -1.34 -3.02 -11.17
CA LEU A 290 -1.19 -1.92 -12.14
C LEU A 290 -1.95 -0.66 -11.72
N GLY A 291 -3.20 -0.80 -11.29
CA GLY A 291 -4.03 0.32 -10.85
C GLY A 291 -3.50 0.99 -9.60
N GLY A 292 -2.99 0.22 -8.63
CA GLY A 292 -2.36 0.74 -7.42
C GLY A 292 -1.08 1.50 -7.71
N ALA A 293 -0.24 0.95 -8.60
CA ALA A 293 0.98 1.60 -9.05
C ALA A 293 0.66 2.94 -9.76
N ALA A 294 -0.29 2.93 -10.71
CA ALA A 294 -0.68 4.14 -11.43
C ALA A 294 -1.31 5.20 -10.49
N PHE A 295 -2.20 4.79 -9.59
CA PHE A 295 -2.82 5.69 -8.62
C PHE A 295 -1.80 6.33 -7.67
N CYS A 296 -0.86 5.54 -7.15
CA CYS A 296 0.20 6.07 -6.28
C CYS A 296 1.17 6.99 -7.04
N LEU A 297 1.53 6.68 -8.30
CA LEU A 297 2.33 7.60 -9.13
C LEU A 297 1.63 8.93 -9.38
N LEU A 298 0.32 8.90 -9.63
CA LEU A 298 -0.47 10.13 -9.78
C LEU A 298 -0.47 10.94 -8.49
N CYS A 299 -0.75 10.30 -7.35
CA CYS A 299 -0.75 10.96 -6.05
C CYS A 299 0.63 11.49 -5.66
N ASP A 300 1.71 10.75 -5.94
CA ASP A 300 3.09 11.19 -5.68
C ASP A 300 3.47 12.40 -6.56
N LEU A 301 3.07 12.39 -7.82
CA LEU A 301 3.28 13.53 -8.72
C LEU A 301 2.58 14.79 -8.20
N ILE A 302 1.34 14.68 -7.76
CA ILE A 302 0.58 15.79 -7.17
C ILE A 302 1.24 16.24 -5.86
N ALA A 303 1.61 15.30 -4.98
CA ALA A 303 2.19 15.61 -3.68
C ALA A 303 3.46 16.47 -3.76
N ARG A 304 4.31 16.21 -4.75
CA ARG A 304 5.60 16.91 -4.90
C ARG A 304 5.59 18.10 -5.86
N SER A 305 4.54 18.26 -6.69
CA SER A 305 4.52 19.32 -7.72
C SER A 305 3.53 20.43 -7.43
N LEU A 306 2.44 20.16 -6.70
CA LEU A 306 1.35 21.13 -6.52
C LEU A 306 1.77 22.37 -5.73
N PHE A 307 2.61 22.20 -4.70
CA PHE A 307 3.10 23.28 -3.83
C PHE A 307 4.63 23.32 -3.75
N ALA A 308 5.31 22.92 -4.84
CA ALA A 308 6.77 22.95 -4.86
C ALA A 308 7.34 24.31 -4.43
N PRO A 309 8.39 24.37 -3.58
CA PRO A 309 9.26 23.25 -3.17
C PRO A 309 8.75 22.42 -1.99
N THR A 310 7.61 22.77 -1.38
CA THR A 310 7.02 22.01 -0.24
C THR A 310 6.31 20.77 -0.74
N GLU A 311 6.71 19.61 -0.24
CA GLU A 311 6.03 18.34 -0.55
C GLU A 311 4.83 18.12 0.39
N LEU A 312 3.67 17.77 -0.20
CA LEU A 312 2.52 17.32 0.58
C LEU A 312 2.72 15.87 1.05
N SER A 313 2.08 15.51 2.17
CA SER A 313 2.06 14.12 2.61
C SER A 313 1.30 13.25 1.60
N ILE A 314 1.87 12.09 1.26
CA ILE A 314 1.23 11.18 0.32
C ILE A 314 -0.11 10.64 0.86
N SER A 315 -0.20 10.43 2.19
CA SER A 315 -1.43 9.96 2.82
C SER A 315 -2.57 10.97 2.72
N SER A 316 -2.28 12.27 2.83
CA SER A 316 -3.28 13.33 2.63
C SER A 316 -3.79 13.36 1.18
N VAL A 317 -2.88 13.28 0.21
CA VAL A 317 -3.26 13.28 -1.20
C VAL A 317 -4.10 12.04 -1.54
N THR A 318 -3.65 10.85 -1.11
CA THR A 318 -4.43 9.62 -1.35
C THR A 318 -5.77 9.61 -0.64
N ALA A 319 -5.90 10.28 0.52
CA ALA A 319 -7.16 10.43 1.23
C ALA A 319 -8.14 11.34 0.47
N VAL A 320 -7.68 12.49 -0.02
CA VAL A 320 -8.51 13.43 -0.78
C VAL A 320 -9.08 12.80 -2.05
N PHE A 321 -8.31 11.99 -2.76
CA PHE A 321 -8.78 11.30 -3.96
C PHE A 321 -9.48 9.96 -3.66
N GLY A 322 -9.03 9.23 -2.64
CA GLY A 322 -9.56 7.90 -2.33
C GLY A 322 -10.87 7.91 -1.56
N ALA A 323 -11.05 8.84 -0.61
CA ALA A 323 -12.26 8.90 0.21
C ALA A 323 -13.53 9.17 -0.61
N PRO A 324 -13.57 10.13 -1.56
CA PRO A 324 -14.75 10.35 -2.40
C PRO A 324 -15.13 9.12 -3.23
N VAL A 325 -14.13 8.38 -3.72
CA VAL A 325 -14.36 7.12 -4.45
C VAL A 325 -15.05 6.09 -3.56
N VAL A 326 -14.60 5.94 -2.32
CA VAL A 326 -15.20 5.00 -1.36
C VAL A 326 -16.63 5.42 -1.01
N ILE A 327 -16.87 6.71 -0.75
CA ILE A 327 -18.23 7.25 -0.47
C ILE A 327 -19.17 6.98 -1.64
N TRP A 328 -18.74 7.31 -2.86
CA TRP A 328 -19.52 7.06 -4.07
C TRP A 328 -19.88 5.58 -4.24
N LEU A 329 -18.94 4.68 -3.97
CA LEU A 329 -19.15 3.24 -4.04
C LEU A 329 -20.19 2.76 -3.02
N LEU A 330 -20.15 3.27 -1.80
CA LEU A 330 -21.11 2.92 -0.74
C LEU A 330 -22.53 3.36 -1.10
N ILE A 331 -22.68 4.59 -1.58
CA ILE A 331 -23.99 5.13 -2.01
C ILE A 331 -24.55 4.28 -3.16
N ARG A 332 -23.74 3.98 -4.18
CA ARG A 332 -24.19 3.20 -5.34
C ARG A 332 -24.62 1.78 -4.98
N ARG A 333 -24.00 1.15 -3.97
CA ARG A 333 -24.42 -0.15 -3.48
C ARG A 333 -25.79 -0.13 -2.82
N GLN A 334 -26.04 0.84 -1.95
CA GLN A 334 -27.33 0.97 -1.27
C GLN A 334 -28.48 1.15 -2.28
N THR A 335 -28.24 1.92 -3.34
CA THR A 335 -29.24 2.09 -4.41
C THR A 335 -29.56 0.77 -5.13
N GLN A 336 -28.55 -0.09 -5.38
CA GLN A 336 -28.77 -1.38 -6.03
C GLN A 336 -29.40 -2.46 -5.11
N GLU A 337 -29.25 -2.35 -3.80
CA GLU A 337 -29.87 -3.24 -2.81
C GLU A 337 -31.33 -2.82 -2.52
N GLY A 338 -31.65 -1.54 -2.62
CA GLY A 338 -33.01 -1.01 -2.47
C GLY A 338 -33.93 -1.22 -3.68
N GLU A 339 -33.37 -1.54 -4.85
CA GLU A 339 -34.11 -1.87 -6.08
C GLU A 339 -34.36 -3.39 -6.26
N ARG A 340 -33.92 -4.24 -5.32
CA ARG A 340 -34.14 -5.69 -5.30
C ARG A 340 -35.11 -6.10 -4.19
#